data_7528c7f6483d277c0dbf9abc37e1602b
#
_entry.id   7528c7f6483d277c0dbf9abc37e1602b
#
_cell.length_a   1.000
_cell.length_b   1.000
_cell.length_c   1.000
_cell.angle_alpha   90.00
_cell.angle_beta   90.00
_cell.angle_gamma   90.00
#
_symmetry.space_group_name_H-M   'P 1'
#
loop_
_entity.id
_entity.type
_entity.pdbx_description
1 polymer ?
#
loop_
_entity_poly.entity_id
_entity_poly.type
_entity_poly.pdbx_seq_one_letter_code
_entity_poly.pdbx_strand_id
1 'polypeptide(L)'
;ALNIAARSGVDVRLMIPCMPDHMFVYSATLSWAGTLLEAGGKVYTYEKGFLHAKSVMADGKVACVGTANMDIRSFELNFEVNAMIYDEDIAIELEDNFMRDIYDSKEYTLSMYKNRSLIQRVKEQVSRLLSPLL
;
A
#
# COMPACT_ATOMS: atom_id res chain seq x y z
N ALA A 1 -9.63 -2.17 7.29
CA ALA A 1 -8.82 -2.09 8.52
C ALA A 1 -7.94 -0.85 8.52
N LEU A 2 -7.04 -0.62 7.55
CA LEU A 2 -6.08 0.51 7.53
C LEU A 2 -6.75 1.88 7.63
N ASN A 3 -7.86 2.10 6.91
CA ASN A 3 -8.62 3.37 6.99
C ASN A 3 -9.23 3.61 8.38
N ILE A 4 -9.65 2.54 9.05
CA ILE A 4 -10.18 2.63 10.42
C ILE A 4 -9.05 3.00 11.38
N ALA A 5 -7.90 2.33 11.27
CA ALA A 5 -6.72 2.62 12.07
C ALA A 5 -6.28 4.09 11.90
N ALA A 6 -6.13 4.56 10.65
CA ALA A 6 -5.74 5.94 10.37
C ALA A 6 -6.73 6.97 10.97
N ARG A 7 -8.04 6.74 10.82
CA ARG A 7 -9.08 7.60 11.43
C ARG A 7 -9.08 7.56 12.96
N SER A 8 -8.57 6.49 13.54
CA SER A 8 -8.41 6.35 15.00
C SER A 8 -7.11 6.96 15.54
N GLY A 9 -6.33 7.62 14.68
CA GLY A 9 -5.09 8.31 15.07
C GLY A 9 -3.83 7.46 15.00
N VAL A 10 -3.88 6.25 14.45
CA VAL A 10 -2.70 5.43 14.18
C VAL A 10 -1.93 6.01 13.00
N ASP A 11 -0.60 6.12 13.10
CA ASP A 11 0.28 6.51 11.99
C ASP A 11 0.37 5.36 10.97
N VAL A 12 -0.53 5.37 10.00
CA VAL A 12 -0.56 4.36 8.93
C VAL A 12 0.21 4.88 7.73
N ARG A 13 1.24 4.12 7.32
CA ARG A 13 2.08 4.42 6.17
C ARG A 13 2.01 3.29 5.15
N LEU A 14 1.74 3.63 3.90
CA LEU A 14 1.66 2.70 2.79
C LEU A 14 2.71 3.05 1.75
N MET A 15 3.48 2.06 1.31
CA MET A 15 4.38 2.20 0.18
C MET A 15 3.83 1.41 -1.02
N ILE A 16 3.81 2.04 -2.18
CA ILE A 16 3.34 1.44 -3.43
C ILE A 16 4.42 1.58 -4.51
N PRO A 17 4.46 0.71 -5.53
CA PRO A 17 5.40 0.86 -6.63
C PRO A 17 5.10 2.13 -7.44
N CYS A 18 6.13 2.79 -7.96
CA CYS A 18 5.97 3.89 -8.92
C CYS A 18 5.73 3.39 -10.35
N MET A 19 6.24 2.19 -10.66
CA MET A 19 6.09 1.57 -11.99
C MET A 19 4.99 0.52 -11.97
N PRO A 20 3.98 0.65 -12.84
CA PRO A 20 2.90 -0.32 -12.91
C PRO A 20 3.34 -1.58 -13.66
N ASP A 21 3.06 -2.75 -13.10
CA ASP A 21 3.07 -4.02 -13.86
C ASP A 21 1.97 -4.01 -14.90
N HIS A 22 0.78 -3.61 -14.49
CA HIS A 22 -0.40 -3.47 -15.32
C HIS A 22 -1.11 -2.14 -15.03
N MET A 23 -1.44 -1.39 -16.08
CA MET A 23 -2.05 -0.06 -15.96
C MET A 23 -3.37 -0.05 -15.17
N PHE A 24 -4.19 -1.12 -15.31
CA PHE A 24 -5.45 -1.22 -14.58
C PHE A 24 -5.24 -1.50 -13.09
N VAL A 25 -4.33 -2.41 -12.74
CA VAL A 25 -3.96 -2.71 -11.34
C VAL A 25 -3.44 -1.47 -10.66
N TYR A 26 -2.55 -0.73 -11.32
CA TYR A 26 -2.00 0.51 -10.77
C TYR A 26 -3.08 1.59 -10.54
N SER A 27 -4.01 1.73 -11.50
CA SER A 27 -5.14 2.66 -11.32
C SER A 27 -6.04 2.28 -10.15
N ALA A 28 -6.28 0.99 -9.94
CA ALA A 28 -7.01 0.49 -8.77
C ALA A 28 -6.22 0.79 -7.47
N THR A 29 -4.90 0.54 -7.46
CA THR A 29 -4.02 0.85 -6.33
C THR A 29 -4.08 2.32 -5.94
N LEU A 30 -3.98 3.24 -6.92
CA LEU A 30 -4.10 4.68 -6.66
C LEU A 30 -5.47 5.08 -6.10
N SER A 31 -6.54 4.45 -6.57
CA SER A 31 -7.89 4.69 -6.04
C SER A 31 -8.01 4.27 -4.56
N TRP A 32 -7.44 3.11 -4.19
CA TRP A 32 -7.44 2.64 -2.80
C TRP A 32 -6.48 3.46 -1.92
N ALA A 33 -5.30 3.81 -2.43
CA ALA A 33 -4.37 4.71 -1.75
C ALA A 33 -5.02 6.06 -1.44
N GLY A 34 -5.84 6.58 -2.37
CA GLY A 34 -6.61 7.80 -2.16
C GLY A 34 -7.57 7.72 -0.96
N THR A 35 -8.23 6.57 -0.76
CA THR A 35 -9.12 6.40 0.40
C THR A 35 -8.35 6.38 1.72
N LEU A 36 -7.11 5.89 1.72
CA LEU A 36 -6.23 5.93 2.89
C LEU A 36 -5.77 7.36 3.19
N LEU A 37 -5.42 8.15 2.15
CA LEU A 37 -5.08 9.57 2.30
C LEU A 37 -6.24 10.39 2.90
N GLU A 38 -7.47 10.12 2.45
CA GLU A 38 -8.69 10.74 3.00
C GLU A 38 -8.97 10.34 4.46
N ALA A 39 -8.47 9.19 4.86
CA ALA A 39 -8.54 8.72 6.24
C ALA A 39 -7.43 9.30 7.16
N GLY A 40 -6.45 10.01 6.59
CA GLY A 40 -5.31 10.60 7.32
C GLY A 40 -4.04 9.76 7.30
N GLY A 41 -4.02 8.64 6.57
CA GLY A 41 -2.80 7.86 6.34
C GLY A 41 -1.83 8.54 5.38
N LYS A 42 -0.60 8.05 5.32
CA LYS A 42 0.47 8.52 4.44
C LYS A 42 0.74 7.49 3.34
N VAL A 43 0.98 7.96 2.13
CA VAL A 43 1.26 7.10 0.98
C VAL A 43 2.55 7.56 0.31
N TYR A 44 3.40 6.60 -0.03
CA TYR A 44 4.70 6.81 -0.67
C TYR A 44 4.79 5.97 -1.94
N THR A 45 5.31 6.55 -3.03
CA THR A 45 5.65 5.84 -4.26
C THR A 45 7.14 5.57 -4.29
N TYR A 46 7.53 4.29 -4.28
CA TYR A 46 8.93 3.88 -4.30
C TYR A 46 9.54 4.09 -5.69
N GLU A 47 10.62 4.89 -5.81
CA GLU A 47 11.15 5.32 -7.10
C GLU A 47 12.47 4.64 -7.51
N LYS A 48 13.12 3.89 -6.62
CA LYS A 48 14.46 3.33 -6.87
C LYS A 48 14.46 1.95 -7.55
N GLY A 49 13.31 1.48 -8.00
CA GLY A 49 13.18 0.20 -8.68
C GLY A 49 11.78 -0.37 -8.59
N PHE A 50 11.68 -1.67 -8.93
CA PHE A 50 10.40 -2.38 -8.86
C PHE A 50 10.16 -2.89 -7.44
N LEU A 51 9.15 -2.34 -6.77
CA LEU A 51 8.74 -2.77 -5.44
C LEU A 51 7.81 -3.99 -5.55
N HIS A 52 8.27 -5.14 -5.06
CA HIS A 52 7.48 -6.38 -5.02
C HIS A 52 7.38 -7.00 -3.61
N ALA A 53 7.78 -6.27 -2.59
CA ALA A 53 7.66 -6.69 -1.20
C ALA A 53 6.19 -6.75 -0.76
N LYS A 54 5.86 -7.76 0.03
CA LYS A 54 4.58 -7.91 0.71
C LYS A 54 4.87 -8.07 2.18
N SER A 55 4.94 -6.95 2.87
CA SER A 55 5.23 -6.89 4.30
C SER A 55 4.33 -5.89 5.00
N VAL A 56 3.97 -6.21 6.23
CA VAL A 56 3.24 -5.32 7.14
C VAL A 56 3.96 -5.38 8.48
N MET A 57 4.25 -4.24 9.07
CA MET A 57 4.87 -4.13 10.38
C MET A 57 3.97 -3.30 11.30
N ALA A 58 3.99 -3.60 12.58
CA ALA A 58 3.21 -2.86 13.57
C ALA A 58 4.02 -2.67 14.86
N ASP A 59 4.24 -1.40 15.20
CA ASP A 59 4.78 -0.91 16.49
C ASP A 59 6.13 -1.53 16.87
N GLY A 60 6.95 -1.97 15.91
CA GLY A 60 8.21 -2.67 16.18
C GLY A 60 8.05 -3.99 16.94
N LYS A 61 6.87 -4.60 16.95
CA LYS A 61 6.55 -5.81 17.72
C LYS A 61 6.13 -6.99 16.89
N VAL A 62 5.45 -6.72 15.78
CA VAL A 62 4.91 -7.76 14.91
C VAL A 62 5.22 -7.41 13.47
N ALA A 63 5.62 -8.40 12.71
CA ALA A 63 5.74 -8.31 11.27
C ALA A 63 5.02 -9.45 10.56
N CYS A 64 4.54 -9.18 9.37
CA CYS A 64 3.98 -10.16 8.45
C CYS A 64 4.71 -10.04 7.13
N VAL A 65 5.29 -11.12 6.63
CA VAL A 65 6.01 -11.16 5.36
C VAL A 65 5.58 -12.38 4.57
N GLY A 66 5.28 -12.23 3.29
CA GLY A 66 4.87 -13.37 2.51
C GLY A 66 4.59 -13.08 1.04
N THR A 67 3.67 -13.84 0.47
CA THR A 67 3.33 -13.77 -0.95
C THR A 67 2.06 -12.96 -1.21
N ALA A 68 1.21 -12.75 -0.20
CA ALA A 68 -0.07 -12.06 -0.35
C ALA A 68 0.11 -10.56 -0.61
N ASN A 69 -0.34 -10.11 -1.77
CA ASN A 69 -0.52 -8.67 -2.02
C ASN A 69 -1.68 -8.13 -1.19
N MET A 70 -1.72 -6.81 -1.01
CA MET A 70 -2.84 -6.15 -0.35
C MET A 70 -3.97 -5.89 -1.36
N ASP A 71 -4.49 -6.96 -1.92
CA ASP A 71 -5.59 -6.97 -2.89
C ASP A 71 -6.63 -8.06 -2.59
N ILE A 72 -7.79 -7.97 -3.24
CA ILE A 72 -8.92 -8.86 -3.01
C ILE A 72 -8.57 -10.30 -3.47
N ARG A 73 -7.83 -10.47 -4.56
CA ARG A 73 -7.45 -11.79 -5.06
C ARG A 73 -6.55 -12.52 -4.08
N SER A 74 -5.53 -11.84 -3.55
CA SER A 74 -4.63 -12.44 -2.57
C SER A 74 -5.35 -12.80 -1.27
N PHE A 75 -6.34 -12.01 -0.86
CA PHE A 75 -7.07 -12.29 0.39
C PHE A 75 -8.19 -13.33 0.26
N GLU A 76 -8.78 -13.50 -0.92
CA GLU A 76 -10.00 -14.33 -1.05
C GLU A 76 -9.86 -15.49 -2.05
N LEU A 77 -8.96 -15.40 -3.04
CA LEU A 77 -8.93 -16.33 -4.16
C LEU A 77 -7.63 -17.10 -4.32
N ASN A 78 -6.50 -16.44 -4.11
CA ASN A 78 -5.19 -17.04 -4.35
C ASN A 78 -4.75 -17.92 -3.18
N PHE A 79 -3.93 -18.94 -3.49
CA PHE A 79 -3.16 -19.66 -2.48
C PHE A 79 -1.93 -18.84 -2.11
N GLU A 80 -1.94 -18.26 -0.91
CA GLU A 80 -0.88 -17.39 -0.43
C GLU A 80 -0.28 -17.94 0.88
N VAL A 81 0.99 -17.64 1.11
CA VAL A 81 1.69 -18.00 2.35
C VAL A 81 2.27 -16.75 2.98
N ASN A 82 1.92 -16.50 4.23
CA ASN A 82 2.47 -15.40 5.01
C ASN A 82 3.00 -15.90 6.35
N ALA A 83 4.20 -15.47 6.71
CA ALA A 83 4.77 -15.70 8.03
C ALA A 83 4.38 -14.54 8.95
N MET A 84 3.76 -14.86 10.07
CA MET A 84 3.54 -13.92 11.18
C MET A 84 4.71 -14.04 12.14
N ILE A 85 5.42 -12.95 12.37
CA ILE A 85 6.65 -12.88 13.15
C ILE A 85 6.37 -12.05 14.40
N TYR A 86 6.47 -12.68 15.56
CA TYR A 86 6.30 -12.08 16.89
C TYR A 86 7.67 -11.91 17.56
N ASP A 87 8.57 -11.22 16.85
CA ASP A 87 9.93 -10.97 17.28
C ASP A 87 10.23 -9.47 17.10
N GLU A 88 10.58 -8.80 18.20
CA GLU A 88 10.79 -7.35 18.19
C GLU A 88 12.02 -6.96 17.36
N ASP A 89 13.11 -7.73 17.42
CA ASP A 89 14.33 -7.40 16.68
C ASP A 89 14.08 -7.46 15.16
N ILE A 90 13.38 -8.50 14.69
CA ILE A 90 13.02 -8.64 13.27
C ILE A 90 11.99 -7.58 12.85
N ALA A 91 11.00 -7.31 13.70
CA ALA A 91 9.98 -6.30 13.39
C ALA A 91 10.59 -4.90 13.28
N ILE A 92 11.51 -4.53 14.17
CA ILE A 92 12.25 -3.27 14.15
C ILE A 92 13.14 -3.20 12.90
N GLU A 93 13.88 -4.26 12.57
CA GLU A 93 14.72 -4.29 11.36
C GLU A 93 13.91 -4.04 10.07
N LEU A 94 12.74 -4.67 9.96
CA LEU A 94 11.83 -4.46 8.81
C LEU A 94 11.24 -3.04 8.79
N GLU A 95 10.91 -2.48 9.95
CA GLU A 95 10.43 -1.10 10.06
C GLU A 95 11.53 -0.11 9.67
N ASP A 96 12.78 -0.32 10.12
CA ASP A 96 13.93 0.48 9.76
C ASP A 96 14.23 0.40 8.25
N ASN A 97 14.07 -0.77 7.63
CA ASN A 97 14.19 -0.94 6.19
C ASN A 97 13.12 -0.12 5.46
N PHE A 98 11.86 -0.22 5.89
CA PHE A 98 10.76 0.57 5.34
C PHE A 98 11.02 2.08 5.48
N MET A 99 11.51 2.52 6.64
CA MET A 99 11.86 3.93 6.87
C MET A 99 13.01 4.41 5.98
N ARG A 100 14.00 3.55 5.69
CA ARG A 100 15.05 3.85 4.72
C ARG A 100 14.51 3.96 3.30
N ASP A 101 13.59 3.08 2.91
CA ASP A 101 12.97 3.11 1.58
C ASP A 101 12.08 4.36 1.38
N ILE A 102 11.57 4.98 2.44
CA ILE A 102 10.89 6.28 2.36
C ILE A 102 11.81 7.38 1.78
N TYR A 103 13.11 7.36 2.08
CA TYR A 103 14.06 8.32 1.52
C TYR A 103 14.23 8.18 -0.01
N ASP A 104 14.02 6.98 -0.54
CA ASP A 104 14.02 6.66 -1.97
C ASP A 104 12.62 6.74 -2.60
N SER A 105 11.66 7.28 -1.87
CA SER A 105 10.26 7.37 -2.26
C SER A 105 9.78 8.81 -2.37
N LYS A 106 8.72 9.01 -3.14
CA LYS A 106 8.02 10.28 -3.24
C LYS A 106 6.69 10.19 -2.49
N GLU A 107 6.43 11.16 -1.63
CA GLU A 107 5.14 11.23 -0.95
C GLU A 107 4.02 11.54 -1.94
N TYR A 108 3.00 10.69 -1.98
CA TYR A 108 1.77 10.91 -2.72
C TYR A 108 0.75 11.58 -1.82
N THR A 109 0.58 12.88 -1.99
CA THR A 109 -0.23 13.71 -1.07
C THR A 109 -1.72 13.69 -1.41
N LEU A 110 -2.56 14.02 -0.41
CA LEU A 110 -4.01 14.22 -0.62
C LEU A 110 -4.29 15.35 -1.65
N SER A 111 -3.45 16.37 -1.71
CA SER A 111 -3.56 17.43 -2.71
C SER A 111 -3.35 16.88 -4.13
N MET A 112 -2.34 16.05 -4.34
CA MET A 112 -2.10 15.38 -5.63
C MET A 112 -3.29 14.49 -6.01
N TYR A 113 -3.81 13.71 -5.05
CA TYR A 113 -4.98 12.88 -5.26
C TYR A 113 -6.22 13.70 -5.65
N LYS A 114 -6.49 14.81 -5.00
CA LYS A 114 -7.65 15.67 -5.28
C LYS A 114 -7.54 16.41 -6.61
N ASN A 115 -6.33 16.80 -7.02
CA ASN A 115 -6.07 17.58 -8.23
C ASN A 115 -5.87 16.75 -9.50
N ARG A 116 -6.05 15.40 -9.43
CA ARG A 116 -5.92 14.55 -10.61
C ARG A 116 -7.01 14.82 -11.65
N SER A 117 -6.68 14.62 -12.92
CA SER A 117 -7.59 14.88 -14.03
C SER A 117 -8.88 14.06 -13.96
N LEU A 118 -9.95 14.55 -14.59
CA LEU A 118 -11.23 13.83 -14.68
C LEU A 118 -11.06 12.45 -15.34
N ILE A 119 -10.23 12.38 -16.39
CA ILE A 119 -9.94 11.12 -17.09
C ILE A 119 -9.29 10.10 -16.14
N GLN A 120 -8.34 10.54 -15.32
CA GLN A 120 -7.69 9.68 -14.35
C GLN A 120 -8.68 9.20 -13.28
N ARG A 121 -9.56 10.07 -12.79
CA ARG A 121 -10.62 9.68 -11.85
C ARG A 121 -11.53 8.60 -12.43
N VAL A 122 -11.96 8.75 -13.68
CA VAL A 122 -12.81 7.75 -14.35
C VAL A 122 -12.07 6.43 -14.50
N LYS A 123 -10.81 6.45 -14.97
CA LYS A 123 -9.97 5.23 -15.07
C LYS A 123 -9.84 4.52 -13.72
N GLU A 124 -9.54 5.24 -12.66
CA GLU A 124 -9.42 4.70 -11.31
C GLU A 124 -10.73 4.06 -10.82
N GLN A 125 -11.87 4.70 -11.04
CA GLN A 125 -13.17 4.15 -10.64
C GLN A 125 -13.54 2.88 -11.42
N VAL A 126 -13.30 2.87 -12.73
CA VAL A 126 -13.50 1.67 -13.56
C VAL A 126 -12.57 0.54 -13.10
N SER A 127 -11.27 0.84 -12.91
CA SER A 127 -10.32 -0.16 -12.41
C SER A 127 -10.70 -0.69 -11.03
N ARG A 128 -11.22 0.16 -10.16
CA ARG A 128 -11.70 -0.24 -8.83
C ARG A 128 -12.89 -1.21 -8.89
N LEU A 129 -13.82 -1.01 -9.84
CA LEU A 129 -14.93 -1.95 -10.06
C LEU A 129 -14.44 -3.32 -10.54
N LEU A 130 -13.34 -3.34 -11.31
CA LEU A 130 -12.70 -4.56 -11.80
C LEU A 130 -11.72 -5.17 -10.78
N SER A 131 -11.43 -4.49 -9.67
CA SER A 131 -10.46 -4.92 -8.65
C SER A 131 -10.63 -6.37 -8.16
N PRO A 132 -11.84 -6.95 -8.04
CA PRO A 132 -11.99 -8.36 -7.70
C PRO A 132 -11.54 -9.34 -8.79
N LEU A 133 -11.33 -8.87 -10.02
CA LEU A 133 -10.94 -9.67 -11.18
C LEU A 133 -9.46 -9.46 -11.58
N LEU A 134 -8.81 -8.43 -11.00
CA LEU A 134 -7.44 -7.99 -11.36
C LEU A 134 -6.35 -8.66 -10.46
#